data_faea4e383bafb9a4b0c3b0bc7e01d5d7
#
_entry.id   faea4e383bafb9a4b0c3b0bc7e01d5d7
#
_cell.length_a   1.000
_cell.length_b   1.000
_cell.length_c   1.000
_cell.angle_alpha   90.00
_cell.angle_beta   90.00
_cell.angle_gamma   90.00
#
_symmetry.space_group_name_H-M   'P 1'
#
loop_
_entity.id
_entity.type
_entity.pdbx_description
1 polymer ?
#
loop_
_entity_poly.entity_id
_entity_poly.type
_entity_poly.pdbx_seq_one_letter_code
_entity_poly.pdbx_strand_id
1 'polypeptide(L)'
;MKKVISTEKAPAAIGPYSQAIEVNGMVYTSGIIPVVPETGEIPEGSVAQAKQALTNLSNLLEAAGTNMDNVVKTTVFIKEMNDFSAINDVYKT
;
A
#
# COMPACT_ATOMS: atom_id res chain seq x y z
N MET A 1 6.34 4.03 22.16
CA MET A 1 5.97 5.33 21.59
C MET A 1 5.68 5.20 20.11
N LYS A 2 4.64 5.82 19.60
CA LYS A 2 4.29 5.72 18.19
C LYS A 2 4.89 6.87 17.39
N LYS A 3 5.20 6.59 16.13
CA LYS A 3 5.75 7.56 15.20
C LYS A 3 4.88 7.58 13.94
N VAL A 4 4.43 8.75 13.56
CA VAL A 4 3.63 8.94 12.34
C VAL A 4 4.55 8.95 11.12
N ILE A 5 4.17 8.21 10.08
CA ILE A 5 4.92 8.11 8.84
C ILE A 5 4.09 8.70 7.71
N SER A 6 4.69 9.56 6.89
CA SER A 6 4.02 10.11 5.72
C SER A 6 5.01 10.31 4.58
N THR A 7 4.53 10.25 3.34
CA THR A 7 5.33 10.44 2.15
C THR A 7 4.46 10.94 1.01
N GLU A 8 5.04 11.73 0.11
CA GLU A 8 4.37 12.16 -1.11
C GLU A 8 4.36 11.09 -2.19
N LYS A 9 5.14 10.01 -2.00
CA LYS A 9 5.25 8.90 -2.96
C LYS A 9 4.17 7.84 -2.76
N ALA A 10 3.20 8.10 -1.90
CA ALA A 10 2.01 7.28 -1.72
C ALA A 10 0.83 8.21 -1.55
N PRO A 11 -0.42 7.73 -1.78
CA PRO A 11 -1.58 8.59 -1.64
C PRO A 11 -1.67 9.22 -0.26
N ALA A 12 -1.96 10.53 -0.22
CA ALA A 12 -2.05 11.28 1.03
C ALA A 12 -3.23 10.77 1.88
N ALA A 13 -3.07 10.88 3.19
CA ALA A 13 -4.17 10.59 4.11
C ALA A 13 -5.21 11.70 3.98
N ILE A 14 -6.43 11.32 3.64
CA ILE A 14 -7.56 12.24 3.54
C ILE A 14 -8.49 11.91 4.70
N GLY A 15 -8.57 12.81 5.67
CA GLY A 15 -9.38 12.58 6.86
C GLY A 15 -8.50 12.34 8.10
N PRO A 16 -9.12 11.91 9.20
CA PRO A 16 -8.43 11.83 10.50
C PRO A 16 -7.64 10.52 10.68
N TYR A 17 -6.69 10.25 9.77
CA TYR A 17 -5.84 9.07 9.90
C TYR A 17 -4.46 9.37 9.31
N SER A 18 -3.50 8.52 9.62
CA SER A 18 -2.13 8.62 9.09
C SER A 18 -1.91 7.56 8.02
N GLN A 19 -0.94 7.76 7.14
CA GLN A 19 -0.56 6.75 6.15
C GLN A 19 0.00 5.50 6.83
N ALA A 20 0.80 5.68 7.85
CA ALA A 20 1.36 4.58 8.63
C ALA A 20 1.82 5.07 10.00
N ILE A 21 1.96 4.14 10.92
CA ILE A 21 2.44 4.43 12.28
C ILE A 21 3.44 3.35 12.67
N GLU A 22 4.55 3.77 13.26
CA GLU A 22 5.54 2.85 13.83
C GLU A 22 5.37 2.78 15.34
N VAL A 23 5.26 1.56 15.88
CA VAL A 23 5.13 1.30 17.33
C VAL A 23 5.98 0.09 17.67
N ASN A 24 6.90 0.27 18.63
CA ASN A 24 7.73 -0.84 19.15
C ASN A 24 8.44 -1.65 18.06
N GLY A 25 8.96 -0.97 17.04
CA GLY A 25 9.66 -1.64 15.96
C GLY A 25 8.77 -2.25 14.88
N MET A 26 7.47 -2.11 14.99
CA MET A 26 6.51 -2.58 13.98
C MET A 26 5.88 -1.40 13.28
N VAL A 27 5.66 -1.55 11.98
CA VAL A 27 4.98 -0.54 11.17
C VAL A 27 3.59 -1.07 10.79
N TYR A 28 2.58 -0.25 11.09
CA TYR A 28 1.19 -0.56 10.75
C TYR A 28 0.73 0.47 9.72
N THR A 29 0.34 0.02 8.54
CA THR A 29 -0.15 0.92 7.50
C THR A 29 -1.66 1.01 7.53
N SER A 30 -2.19 2.16 7.11
CA SER A 30 -3.60 2.29 6.76
C SER A 30 -3.86 1.53 5.45
N GLY A 31 -5.11 1.47 5.02
CA GLY A 31 -5.43 0.86 3.74
C GLY A 31 -4.67 1.53 2.61
N ILE A 32 -4.16 0.73 1.69
CA ILE A 32 -3.42 1.22 0.52
C ILE A 32 -4.31 1.06 -0.69
N ILE A 33 -4.59 2.17 -1.36
CA ILE A 33 -5.44 2.18 -2.56
C ILE A 33 -4.58 2.42 -3.79
N PRO A 34 -5.04 2.00 -4.98
CA PRO A 34 -4.23 2.08 -6.20
C PRO A 34 -4.29 3.43 -6.89
N VAL A 35 -4.15 4.52 -6.14
CA VAL A 35 -4.13 5.86 -6.68
C VAL A 35 -2.69 6.25 -7.03
N VAL A 36 -2.48 6.75 -8.25
CA VAL A 36 -1.19 7.30 -8.65
C VAL A 36 -0.98 8.63 -7.92
N PRO A 37 0.01 8.75 -7.03
CA PRO A 37 0.12 9.96 -6.19
C PRO A 37 0.29 11.27 -6.98
N GLU A 38 0.97 11.22 -8.12
CA GLU A 38 1.27 12.41 -8.92
C GLU A 38 0.03 12.95 -9.64
N THR A 39 -0.92 12.08 -10.00
CA THR A 39 -2.04 12.46 -10.84
C THR A 39 -3.41 12.34 -10.14
N GLY A 40 -3.50 11.55 -9.08
CA GLY A 40 -4.76 11.27 -8.41
C GLY A 40 -5.64 10.27 -9.17
N GLU A 41 -5.12 9.68 -10.23
CA GLU A 41 -5.88 8.74 -11.04
C GLU A 41 -5.74 7.31 -10.55
N ILE A 42 -6.74 6.47 -10.84
CA ILE A 42 -6.72 5.05 -10.53
C ILE A 42 -6.60 4.29 -11.86
N PRO A 43 -5.58 3.42 -12.01
CA PRO A 43 -5.43 2.64 -13.23
C PRO A 43 -6.63 1.73 -13.48
N GLU A 44 -6.88 1.39 -14.73
CA GLU A 44 -7.94 0.46 -15.09
C GLU A 44 -7.43 -0.99 -15.02
N GLY A 45 -8.27 -1.88 -14.51
CA GLY A 45 -7.98 -3.30 -14.46
C GLY A 45 -7.31 -3.71 -13.16
N SER A 46 -7.64 -4.93 -12.71
CA SER A 46 -7.18 -5.42 -11.42
C SER A 46 -5.67 -5.61 -11.34
N VAL A 47 -5.03 -6.02 -12.44
CA VAL A 47 -3.57 -6.21 -12.46
C VAL A 47 -2.86 -4.87 -12.29
N ALA A 48 -3.27 -3.86 -13.07
CA ALA A 48 -2.66 -2.53 -12.97
C ALA A 48 -2.92 -1.91 -11.60
N GLN A 49 -4.10 -2.10 -11.05
CA GLN A 49 -4.43 -1.60 -9.72
C GLN A 49 -3.60 -2.29 -8.64
N ALA A 50 -3.42 -3.61 -8.73
CA ALA A 50 -2.59 -4.34 -7.78
C ALA A 50 -1.15 -3.87 -7.82
N LYS A 51 -0.59 -3.66 -9.03
CA LYS A 51 0.77 -3.14 -9.18
C LYS A 51 0.90 -1.75 -8.56
N GLN A 52 -0.07 -0.88 -8.80
CA GLN A 52 -0.01 0.48 -8.26
C GLN A 52 -0.11 0.46 -6.74
N ALA A 53 -1.01 -0.36 -6.18
CA ALA A 53 -1.15 -0.46 -4.73
C ALA A 53 0.14 -0.97 -4.09
N LEU A 54 0.78 -1.98 -4.68
CA LEU A 54 2.05 -2.50 -4.16
C LEU A 54 3.17 -1.48 -4.29
N THR A 55 3.19 -0.70 -5.38
CA THR A 55 4.16 0.38 -5.54
C THR A 55 3.98 1.44 -4.44
N ASN A 56 2.75 1.83 -4.18
CA ASN A 56 2.45 2.80 -3.12
C ASN A 56 2.87 2.25 -1.76
N LEU A 57 2.60 0.98 -1.50
CA LEU A 57 3.01 0.34 -0.26
C LEU A 57 4.52 0.30 -0.12
N SER A 58 5.23 -0.07 -1.18
CA SER A 58 6.69 -0.12 -1.17
C SER A 58 7.28 1.26 -0.85
N ASN A 59 6.75 2.31 -1.47
CA ASN A 59 7.21 3.67 -1.22
C ASN A 59 6.96 4.09 0.23
N LEU A 60 5.83 3.71 0.79
CA LEU A 60 5.50 4.02 2.17
C LEU A 60 6.44 3.28 3.14
N LEU A 61 6.73 2.02 2.86
CA LEU A 61 7.63 1.23 3.70
C LEU A 61 9.05 1.79 3.66
N GLU A 62 9.51 2.26 2.50
CA GLU A 62 10.82 2.91 2.41
C GLU A 62 10.86 4.19 3.22
N ALA A 63 9.79 4.96 3.20
CA ALA A 63 9.69 6.16 4.04
C ALA A 63 9.72 5.82 5.53
N ALA A 64 9.28 4.62 5.87
CA ALA A 64 9.32 4.13 7.26
C ALA A 64 10.68 3.54 7.64
N GLY A 65 11.60 3.44 6.70
CA GLY A 65 12.93 2.89 6.95
C GLY A 65 13.02 1.37 6.82
N THR A 66 12.07 0.75 6.12
CA THR A 66 12.05 -0.69 5.90
C THR A 66 11.81 -0.99 4.42
N ASN A 67 11.41 -2.19 4.10
CA ASN A 67 11.12 -2.59 2.72
C ASN A 67 10.16 -3.78 2.69
N MET A 68 9.81 -4.23 1.48
CA MET A 68 8.84 -5.30 1.28
C MET A 68 9.27 -6.65 1.86
N ASP A 69 10.57 -6.89 1.99
CA ASP A 69 11.08 -8.16 2.52
C ASP A 69 10.71 -8.37 3.99
N ASN A 70 10.41 -7.30 4.70
CA ASN A 70 10.08 -7.35 6.13
C ASN A 70 8.58 -7.39 6.42
N VAL A 71 7.75 -7.50 5.38
CA VAL A 71 6.30 -7.61 5.55
C VAL A 71 5.95 -8.98 6.13
N VAL A 72 5.17 -9.00 7.21
CA VAL A 72 4.79 -10.24 7.88
C VAL A 72 3.32 -10.61 7.67
N LYS A 73 2.49 -9.65 7.35
CA LYS A 73 1.06 -9.90 7.13
C LYS A 73 0.45 -8.80 6.29
N THR A 74 -0.43 -9.21 5.36
CA THR A 74 -1.27 -8.28 4.61
C THR A 74 -2.69 -8.80 4.56
N THR A 75 -3.63 -7.90 4.27
CA THR A 75 -5.01 -8.26 3.97
C THR A 75 -5.38 -7.59 2.66
N VAL A 76 -5.94 -8.36 1.74
CA VAL A 76 -6.32 -7.86 0.41
C VAL A 76 -7.82 -8.03 0.22
N PHE A 77 -8.50 -6.94 -0.11
CA PHE A 77 -9.93 -6.96 -0.42
C PHE A 77 -10.10 -6.91 -1.93
N ILE A 78 -10.84 -7.87 -2.48
CA ILE A 78 -11.05 -8.03 -3.92
C ILE A 78 -12.54 -7.93 -4.21
N LYS A 79 -12.91 -7.08 -5.19
CA LYS A 79 -14.30 -6.91 -5.58
C LYS A 79 -14.82 -8.11 -6.36
N GLU A 80 -14.01 -8.62 -7.31
CA GLU A 80 -14.38 -9.74 -8.18
C GLU A 80 -13.45 -10.93 -7.92
N MET A 81 -14.01 -12.04 -7.45
CA MET A 81 -13.18 -13.23 -7.18
C MET A 81 -12.52 -13.80 -8.43
N ASN A 82 -13.09 -13.53 -9.61
CA ASN A 82 -12.47 -13.95 -10.86
C ASN A 82 -11.10 -13.32 -11.09
N ASP A 83 -10.82 -12.19 -10.42
CA ASP A 83 -9.55 -11.51 -10.54
C ASP A 83 -8.48 -12.04 -9.58
N PHE A 84 -8.84 -13.01 -8.74
CA PHE A 84 -7.94 -13.49 -7.69
C PHE A 84 -6.61 -14.00 -8.24
N SER A 85 -6.66 -14.83 -9.28
CA SER A 85 -5.43 -15.41 -9.86
C SER A 85 -4.51 -14.34 -10.43
N ALA A 86 -5.07 -13.36 -11.16
CA ALA A 86 -4.27 -12.30 -11.76
C ALA A 86 -3.65 -11.42 -10.69
N ILE A 87 -4.40 -11.06 -9.66
CA ILE A 87 -3.89 -10.26 -8.55
C ILE A 87 -2.82 -11.03 -7.78
N ASN A 88 -3.06 -12.32 -7.55
CA ASN A 88 -2.12 -13.16 -6.84
C ASN A 88 -0.79 -13.30 -7.60
N ASP A 89 -0.83 -13.35 -8.92
CA ASP A 89 0.37 -13.40 -9.74
C ASP A 89 1.21 -12.12 -9.59
N VAL A 90 0.55 -10.96 -9.53
CA VAL A 90 1.24 -9.70 -9.25
C VAL A 90 1.84 -9.72 -7.84
N TYR A 91 1.08 -10.24 -6.89
CA TYR A 91 1.48 -10.27 -5.48
C TYR A 91 2.71 -11.13 -5.22
N LYS A 92 2.92 -12.15 -6.06
CA LYS A 92 4.09 -13.03 -5.94
C LYS A 92 5.40 -12.33 -6.26
N THR A 93 5.34 -11.29 -7.07
CA THR A 93 6.55 -10.58 -7.45
C THR A 93 6.99 -9.62 -6.36
#